data_09c78d904ffaa2800c70a08e1137f8e4
#
_entry.id   09c78d904ffaa2800c70a08e1137f8e4
#
_cell.length_a   1.000
_cell.length_b   1.000
_cell.length_c   1.000
_cell.angle_alpha   90.00
_cell.angle_beta   90.00
_cell.angle_gamma   90.00
#
_symmetry.space_group_name_H-M   'P 1'
#
loop_
_entity.id
_entity.type
_entity.pdbx_description
1 polymer ?
#
loop_
_entity_poly.entity_id
_entity_poly.type
_entity_poly.pdbx_seq_one_letter_code
_entity_poly.pdbx_strand_id
1 'polypeptide(L)'
;WSGQNGILTAESTLEKPCARSHYLYWTGGEPADFDMRCRFRISRQGNSGIQFRSERREDWDTWGYQADMDGAGEYMGCLYQHERGLVAQRGQRVQIDQQGNKSVTTFADADELWKGVQQQKWNSYRILAKGAHMTLWINDVLMCEVEDLQPRLGLRSGIIALQMHQGPPMKVEYTDLQIRIDNP
;
A
#
# COMPACT_ATOMS: atom_id res chain seq x y z
N TRP A 1 -0.69 -12.39 13.04
CA TRP A 1 0.56 -12.38 12.30
C TRP A 1 1.48 -13.50 12.75
N SER A 2 2.18 -14.12 11.81
CA SER A 2 3.23 -15.11 12.08
C SER A 2 4.38 -14.93 11.08
N GLY A 3 5.58 -15.38 11.45
CA GLY A 3 6.76 -15.38 10.58
C GLY A 3 7.38 -16.76 10.54
N GLN A 4 7.53 -17.35 9.35
CA GLN A 4 8.17 -18.65 9.17
C GLN A 4 8.85 -18.73 7.81
N ASN A 5 10.08 -19.25 7.78
CA ASN A 5 10.85 -19.47 6.54
C ASN A 5 10.94 -18.22 5.64
N GLY A 6 11.13 -17.03 6.23
CA GLY A 6 11.21 -15.76 5.50
C GLY A 6 9.87 -15.22 4.99
N ILE A 7 8.75 -15.84 5.35
CA ILE A 7 7.40 -15.39 4.98
C ILE A 7 6.71 -14.83 6.22
N LEU A 8 6.19 -13.60 6.10
CA LEU A 8 5.25 -13.00 7.04
C LEU A 8 3.83 -13.32 6.59
N THR A 9 3.00 -13.82 7.48
CA THR A 9 1.61 -14.21 7.20
C THR A 9 0.65 -13.50 8.14
N ALA A 10 -0.38 -12.87 7.58
CA ALA A 10 -1.59 -12.52 8.31
C ALA A 10 -2.75 -13.36 7.80
N GLU A 11 -3.48 -13.96 8.71
CA GLU A 11 -4.59 -14.85 8.39
C GLU A 11 -5.73 -14.69 9.39
N SER A 12 -6.96 -14.68 8.89
CA SER A 12 -8.18 -14.80 9.68
C SER A 12 -9.02 -15.96 9.16
N THR A 13 -9.76 -16.60 10.06
CA THR A 13 -10.66 -17.70 9.75
C THR A 13 -12.04 -17.42 10.34
N LEU A 14 -13.01 -18.28 10.09
CA LEU A 14 -14.33 -18.16 10.73
C LEU A 14 -14.22 -18.29 12.26
N GLU A 15 -13.31 -19.15 12.75
CA GLU A 15 -13.06 -19.37 14.18
C GLU A 15 -12.22 -18.26 14.81
N LYS A 16 -11.40 -17.57 14.00
CA LYS A 16 -10.53 -16.46 14.42
C LYS A 16 -10.70 -15.27 13.48
N PRO A 17 -11.85 -14.57 13.55
CA PRO A 17 -12.12 -13.45 12.65
C PRO A 17 -11.24 -12.25 12.96
N CYS A 18 -10.95 -11.44 11.94
CA CYS A 18 -10.38 -10.12 12.09
C CYS A 18 -11.52 -9.10 12.22
N ALA A 19 -11.92 -8.82 13.44
CA ALA A 19 -13.04 -7.90 13.72
C ALA A 19 -12.68 -6.43 13.53
N ARG A 20 -11.39 -6.09 13.53
CA ARG A 20 -10.85 -4.74 13.37
C ARG A 20 -9.54 -4.80 12.61
N SER A 21 -9.34 -3.86 11.68
CA SER A 21 -8.05 -3.71 10.99
C SER A 21 -6.94 -3.40 11.97
N HIS A 22 -5.78 -4.00 11.76
CA HIS A 22 -4.57 -3.75 12.55
C HIS A 22 -3.33 -3.94 11.69
N TYR A 23 -2.21 -3.39 12.15
CA TYR A 23 -1.02 -3.24 11.32
C TYR A 23 0.23 -3.81 12.01
N LEU A 24 1.04 -4.51 11.24
CA LEU A 24 2.37 -4.94 11.66
C LEU A 24 3.37 -3.84 11.29
N TYR A 25 3.87 -3.11 12.31
CA TYR A 25 4.81 -1.99 12.11
C TYR A 25 6.23 -2.47 11.86
N TRP A 26 6.89 -1.89 10.86
CA TRP A 26 8.33 -1.95 10.74
C TRP A 26 8.97 -0.99 11.76
N THR A 27 9.97 -1.48 12.50
CA THR A 27 10.62 -0.73 13.59
C THR A 27 11.96 -0.11 13.19
N GLY A 28 12.33 -0.17 11.91
CA GLY A 28 13.62 0.31 11.42
C GLY A 28 13.69 1.83 11.18
N GLY A 29 12.60 2.57 11.43
CA GLY A 29 12.58 4.03 11.33
C GLY A 29 11.32 4.58 10.65
N GLU A 30 11.35 5.89 10.38
CA GLU A 30 10.28 6.65 9.73
C GLU A 30 10.81 7.36 8.48
N PRO A 31 11.10 6.61 7.40
CA PRO A 31 11.77 7.17 6.23
C PRO A 31 10.93 8.22 5.52
N ALA A 32 11.62 9.25 5.02
CA ALA A 32 11.05 10.25 4.12
C ALA A 32 11.11 9.76 2.67
N ASP A 33 12.32 9.59 2.15
CA ASP A 33 12.59 9.14 0.80
C ASP A 33 13.10 7.70 0.80
N PHE A 34 12.44 6.83 0.03
CA PHE A 34 12.78 5.41 0.00
C PHE A 34 12.32 4.71 -1.27
N ASP A 35 12.96 3.59 -1.57
CA ASP A 35 12.53 2.59 -2.56
C ASP A 35 12.30 1.26 -1.81
N MET A 36 11.05 0.88 -1.62
CA MET A 36 10.65 -0.36 -0.96
C MET A 36 10.18 -1.37 -1.97
N ARG A 37 10.56 -2.63 -1.76
CA ARG A 37 10.12 -3.76 -2.57
C ARG A 37 9.75 -4.93 -1.69
N CYS A 38 8.78 -5.70 -2.13
CA CYS A 38 8.46 -6.99 -1.54
C CYS A 38 7.81 -7.89 -2.58
N ARG A 39 7.64 -9.15 -2.21
CA ARG A 39 6.69 -10.04 -2.88
C ARG A 39 5.52 -10.28 -1.97
N PHE A 40 4.34 -10.39 -2.53
CA PHE A 40 3.11 -10.66 -1.82
C PHE A 40 2.23 -11.66 -2.56
N ARG A 41 1.39 -12.36 -1.83
CA ARG A 41 0.21 -13.04 -2.37
C ARG A 41 -0.96 -12.87 -1.41
N ILE A 42 -2.16 -12.77 -1.96
CA ILE A 42 -3.37 -12.50 -1.20
C ILE A 42 -4.51 -13.41 -1.68
N SER A 43 -5.33 -13.87 -0.75
CA SER A 43 -6.54 -14.63 -1.06
C SER A 43 -7.55 -13.78 -1.83
N ARG A 44 -8.44 -14.41 -2.61
CA ARG A 44 -9.39 -13.72 -3.48
C ARG A 44 -10.28 -12.70 -2.76
N GLN A 45 -10.68 -12.98 -1.52
CA GLN A 45 -11.52 -12.09 -0.71
C GLN A 45 -10.70 -11.20 0.23
N GLY A 46 -9.36 -11.27 0.11
CA GLY A 46 -8.47 -10.51 0.97
C GLY A 46 -8.42 -9.05 0.61
N ASN A 47 -8.32 -8.21 1.62
CA ASN A 47 -7.95 -6.80 1.52
C ASN A 47 -6.78 -6.54 2.47
N SER A 48 -5.78 -5.84 1.99
CA SER A 48 -4.56 -5.53 2.71
C SER A 48 -3.89 -4.29 2.09
N GLY A 49 -2.70 -3.97 2.50
CA GLY A 49 -1.92 -2.88 1.93
C GLY A 49 -0.62 -2.66 2.69
N ILE A 50 0.22 -1.84 2.10
CA ILE A 50 1.45 -1.35 2.72
C ILE A 50 1.23 0.11 3.07
N GLN A 51 1.14 0.39 4.36
CA GLN A 51 1.15 1.75 4.88
C GLN A 51 2.55 2.33 4.78
N PHE A 52 2.67 3.58 4.37
CA PHE A 52 3.93 4.31 4.34
C PHE A 52 3.70 5.81 4.57
N ARG A 53 4.74 6.49 5.02
CA ARG A 53 4.62 7.89 5.45
C ARG A 53 3.39 8.09 6.33
N SER A 54 3.19 7.18 7.29
CA SER A 54 2.00 7.12 8.13
C SER A 54 2.35 7.35 9.58
N GLU A 55 1.37 7.73 10.36
CA GLU A 55 1.45 7.88 11.81
C GLU A 55 0.95 6.61 12.50
N ARG A 56 1.55 6.27 13.63
CA ARG A 56 1.00 5.26 14.54
C ARG A 56 -0.21 5.83 15.25
N ARG A 57 -1.22 5.00 15.39
CA ARG A 57 -2.40 5.28 16.20
C ARG A 57 -2.51 4.26 17.33
N GLU A 58 -3.38 4.52 18.28
CA GLU A 58 -3.69 3.56 19.35
C GLU A 58 -4.20 2.24 18.78
N ASP A 59 -4.10 1.16 19.58
CA ASP A 59 -4.61 -0.16 19.24
C ASP A 59 -4.09 -0.73 17.92
N TRP A 60 -2.83 -0.49 17.58
CA TRP A 60 -2.18 -0.97 16.36
C TRP A 60 -2.81 -0.47 15.07
N ASP A 61 -3.40 0.72 15.09
CA ASP A 61 -3.96 1.41 13.93
C ASP A 61 -2.96 2.41 13.33
N THR A 62 -3.22 2.89 12.11
CA THR A 62 -2.37 3.84 11.38
C THR A 62 -3.20 4.94 10.73
N TRP A 63 -2.53 6.04 10.37
CA TRP A 63 -3.11 7.10 9.58
C TRP A 63 -2.06 7.63 8.60
N GLY A 64 -2.35 7.63 7.30
CA GLY A 64 -1.45 8.07 6.25
C GLY A 64 -1.75 7.42 4.91
N TYR A 65 -0.73 7.28 4.07
CA TYR A 65 -0.86 6.66 2.76
C TYR A 65 -0.82 5.14 2.83
N GLN A 66 -1.58 4.50 1.94
CA GLN A 66 -1.56 3.05 1.74
C GLN A 66 -1.44 2.69 0.27
N ALA A 67 -0.46 1.89 -0.06
CA ALA A 67 -0.37 1.16 -1.31
C ALA A 67 -1.29 -0.06 -1.21
N ASP A 68 -2.48 0.04 -1.83
CA ASP A 68 -3.55 -0.92 -1.66
C ASP A 68 -3.28 -2.28 -2.32
N MET A 69 -3.75 -3.32 -1.64
CA MET A 69 -3.76 -4.71 -2.11
C MET A 69 -5.14 -5.32 -1.89
N ASP A 70 -5.77 -5.76 -2.94
CA ASP A 70 -7.10 -6.33 -2.93
C ASP A 70 -7.18 -7.54 -3.86
N GLY A 71 -7.56 -8.68 -3.30
CA GLY A 71 -7.65 -9.94 -4.05
C GLY A 71 -8.80 -10.00 -5.06
N ALA A 72 -9.80 -9.12 -4.93
CA ALA A 72 -10.90 -8.97 -5.90
C ALA A 72 -10.51 -8.04 -7.08
N GLY A 73 -9.47 -7.22 -6.90
CA GLY A 73 -8.92 -6.37 -7.95
C GLY A 73 -9.53 -4.97 -8.03
N GLU A 74 -10.39 -4.60 -7.09
CA GLU A 74 -10.99 -3.27 -7.07
C GLU A 74 -9.95 -2.18 -6.73
N TYR A 75 -9.18 -2.41 -5.66
CA TYR A 75 -8.20 -1.45 -5.13
C TYR A 75 -6.74 -1.83 -5.39
N MET A 76 -6.47 -2.99 -6.00
CA MET A 76 -5.11 -3.45 -6.26
C MET A 76 -4.30 -2.43 -7.05
N GLY A 77 -3.19 -1.94 -6.46
CA GLY A 77 -2.30 -0.96 -7.09
C GLY A 77 -2.81 0.49 -7.05
N CYS A 78 -3.87 0.77 -6.31
CA CYS A 78 -4.33 2.13 -6.02
C CYS A 78 -3.54 2.74 -4.86
N LEU A 79 -3.49 4.06 -4.80
CA LEU A 79 -3.00 4.80 -3.63
C LEU A 79 -4.18 5.35 -2.85
N TYR A 80 -4.29 4.96 -1.59
CA TYR A 80 -5.28 5.43 -0.63
C TYR A 80 -4.63 6.33 0.42
N GLN A 81 -5.42 7.19 1.05
CA GLN A 81 -5.01 7.96 2.22
C GLN A 81 -6.21 8.15 3.14
N HIS A 82 -6.02 7.90 4.44
CA HIS A 82 -7.13 7.77 5.42
C HIS A 82 -8.12 8.93 5.44
N GLU A 83 -7.69 10.18 5.26
CA GLU A 83 -8.58 11.33 5.30
C GLU A 83 -9.25 11.61 3.93
N ARG A 84 -8.59 11.26 2.83
CA ARG A 84 -9.02 11.59 1.47
C ARG A 84 -9.63 10.43 0.68
N GLY A 85 -9.55 9.21 1.20
CA GLY A 85 -9.96 8.02 0.45
C GLY A 85 -8.98 7.70 -0.68
N LEU A 86 -9.47 7.32 -1.85
CA LEU A 86 -8.66 7.04 -3.03
C LEU A 86 -8.00 8.32 -3.57
N VAL A 87 -6.68 8.41 -3.39
CA VAL A 87 -5.85 9.49 -3.93
C VAL A 87 -5.62 9.29 -5.43
N ALA A 88 -5.25 8.07 -5.83
CA ALA A 88 -5.11 7.69 -7.23
C ALA A 88 -5.62 6.27 -7.46
N GLN A 89 -6.36 6.08 -8.52
CA GLN A 89 -6.72 4.75 -9.00
C GLN A 89 -5.60 4.17 -9.86
N ARG A 90 -5.59 2.88 -10.01
CA ARG A 90 -4.75 2.17 -10.98
C ARG A 90 -4.95 2.75 -12.39
N GLY A 91 -3.85 3.05 -13.10
CA GLY A 91 -3.85 3.69 -14.42
C GLY A 91 -3.85 5.22 -14.38
N GLN A 92 -3.73 5.85 -13.21
CA GLN A 92 -3.78 7.30 -13.06
C GLN A 92 -2.44 7.92 -12.64
N ARG A 93 -2.17 9.11 -13.20
CA ARG A 93 -1.27 10.12 -12.66
C ARG A 93 -2.08 11.22 -12.02
N VAL A 94 -1.76 11.55 -10.77
CA VAL A 94 -2.49 12.54 -9.98
C VAL A 94 -1.52 13.61 -9.49
N GLN A 95 -1.90 14.87 -9.66
CA GLN A 95 -1.23 16.02 -9.07
C GLN A 95 -2.18 16.70 -8.10
N ILE A 96 -1.72 16.99 -6.90
CA ILE A 96 -2.46 17.73 -5.87
C ILE A 96 -1.64 18.97 -5.53
N ASP A 97 -2.18 20.13 -5.80
CA ASP A 97 -1.51 21.41 -5.53
C ASP A 97 -1.52 21.76 -4.03
N GLN A 98 -0.89 22.89 -3.68
CA GLN A 98 -0.84 23.34 -2.29
C GLN A 98 -2.21 23.68 -1.68
N GLN A 99 -3.20 24.01 -2.51
CA GLN A 99 -4.57 24.30 -2.12
C GLN A 99 -5.41 23.03 -1.98
N GLY A 100 -4.88 21.88 -2.43
CA GLY A 100 -5.57 20.59 -2.42
C GLY A 100 -6.42 20.33 -3.68
N ASN A 101 -6.28 21.15 -4.72
CA ASN A 101 -6.94 20.89 -6.00
C ASN A 101 -6.27 19.71 -6.69
N LYS A 102 -7.09 18.76 -7.16
CA LYS A 102 -6.65 17.51 -7.75
C LYS A 102 -6.79 17.53 -9.26
N SER A 103 -5.70 17.28 -9.99
CA SER A 103 -5.67 17.02 -11.42
C SER A 103 -5.39 15.54 -11.66
N VAL A 104 -6.12 14.92 -12.58
CA VAL A 104 -5.99 13.50 -12.90
C VAL A 104 -5.75 13.31 -14.39
N THR A 105 -4.74 12.51 -14.73
CA THR A 105 -4.48 12.04 -16.10
C THR A 105 -4.51 10.52 -16.11
N THR A 106 -5.33 9.91 -16.95
CA THR A 106 -5.34 8.45 -17.16
C THR A 106 -4.27 8.09 -18.19
N PHE A 107 -3.32 7.23 -17.83
CA PHE A 107 -2.28 6.77 -18.73
C PHE A 107 -2.48 5.34 -19.24
N ALA A 108 -3.32 4.55 -18.56
CA ALA A 108 -3.65 3.19 -18.94
C ALA A 108 -5.07 2.81 -18.44
N ASP A 109 -5.65 1.82 -19.09
CA ASP A 109 -6.90 1.22 -18.65
C ASP A 109 -6.67 0.39 -17.39
N ALA A 110 -7.51 0.59 -16.36
CA ALA A 110 -7.37 -0.07 -15.06
C ALA A 110 -7.57 -1.60 -15.14
N ASP A 111 -8.48 -2.07 -15.98
CA ASP A 111 -8.76 -3.50 -16.13
C ASP A 111 -7.65 -4.20 -16.91
N GLU A 112 -7.04 -3.53 -17.91
CA GLU A 112 -5.87 -4.06 -18.60
C GLU A 112 -4.67 -4.20 -17.64
N LEU A 113 -4.43 -3.23 -16.78
CA LEU A 113 -3.38 -3.33 -15.75
C LEU A 113 -3.67 -4.46 -14.74
N TRP A 114 -4.95 -4.67 -14.38
CA TRP A 114 -5.35 -5.76 -13.49
C TRP A 114 -5.06 -7.15 -14.08
N LYS A 115 -5.19 -7.34 -15.39
CA LYS A 115 -4.85 -8.60 -16.06
C LYS A 115 -3.38 -9.02 -15.87
N GLY A 116 -2.49 -8.06 -15.63
CA GLY A 116 -1.08 -8.29 -15.33
C GLY A 116 -0.81 -8.79 -13.91
N VAL A 117 -1.79 -8.72 -13.01
CA VAL A 117 -1.67 -9.19 -11.63
C VAL A 117 -2.00 -10.69 -11.55
N GLN A 118 -1.10 -11.47 -10.99
CA GLN A 118 -1.27 -12.91 -10.81
C GLN A 118 -2.13 -13.19 -9.58
N GLN A 119 -3.42 -13.43 -9.79
CA GLN A 119 -4.39 -13.68 -8.71
C GLN A 119 -3.98 -14.88 -7.85
N GLN A 120 -3.98 -14.71 -6.52
CA GLN A 120 -3.63 -15.74 -5.53
C GLN A 120 -2.22 -16.36 -5.69
N LYS A 121 -1.35 -15.72 -6.50
CA LYS A 121 0.04 -16.11 -6.70
C LYS A 121 0.98 -15.01 -6.19
N TRP A 122 2.26 -15.28 -6.18
CA TRP A 122 3.27 -14.31 -5.82
C TRP A 122 3.39 -13.23 -6.89
N ASN A 123 3.22 -11.97 -6.46
CA ASN A 123 3.48 -10.77 -7.24
C ASN A 123 4.59 -9.96 -6.57
N SER A 124 5.30 -9.14 -7.31
CA SER A 124 6.16 -8.10 -6.73
C SER A 124 5.36 -6.82 -6.51
N TYR A 125 5.66 -6.09 -5.43
CA TYR A 125 5.19 -4.72 -5.19
C TYR A 125 6.41 -3.82 -4.99
N ARG A 126 6.43 -2.67 -5.65
CA ARG A 126 7.43 -1.64 -5.45
C ARG A 126 6.75 -0.32 -5.12
N ILE A 127 7.25 0.38 -4.12
CA ILE A 127 6.85 1.72 -3.71
C ILE A 127 8.08 2.60 -3.76
N LEU A 128 8.06 3.64 -4.59
CA LEU A 128 9.05 4.70 -4.57
C LEU A 128 8.41 5.97 -4.03
N ALA A 129 8.95 6.51 -2.95
CA ALA A 129 8.56 7.78 -2.37
C ALA A 129 9.77 8.72 -2.37
N LYS A 130 9.66 9.87 -3.06
CA LYS A 130 10.73 10.86 -3.13
C LYS A 130 10.16 12.27 -3.14
N GLY A 131 10.46 13.07 -2.11
CA GLY A 131 9.87 14.39 -1.93
C GLY A 131 8.34 14.32 -1.94
N ALA A 132 7.69 15.02 -2.86
CA ALA A 132 6.24 15.01 -3.06
C ALA A 132 5.74 13.82 -3.89
N HIS A 133 6.64 13.11 -4.56
CA HIS A 133 6.28 12.07 -5.52
C HIS A 133 6.19 10.70 -4.88
N MET A 134 5.17 9.95 -5.28
CA MET A 134 4.93 8.56 -4.90
C MET A 134 4.56 7.77 -6.15
N THR A 135 5.20 6.63 -6.35
CA THR A 135 4.94 5.79 -7.52
C THR A 135 4.82 4.33 -7.08
N LEU A 136 3.82 3.64 -7.59
CA LEU A 136 3.50 2.26 -7.28
C LEU A 136 3.62 1.36 -8.52
N TRP A 137 4.29 0.22 -8.36
CA TRP A 137 4.39 -0.81 -9.41
C TRP A 137 4.00 -2.18 -8.86
N ILE A 138 3.35 -2.99 -9.69
CA ILE A 138 3.14 -4.42 -9.45
C ILE A 138 3.70 -5.18 -10.65
N ASN A 139 4.53 -6.19 -10.39
CA ASN A 139 5.22 -6.97 -11.43
C ASN A 139 5.96 -6.09 -12.46
N ASP A 140 6.64 -5.05 -11.94
CA ASP A 140 7.35 -4.01 -12.70
C ASP A 140 6.47 -3.17 -13.65
N VAL A 141 5.14 -3.33 -13.59
CA VAL A 141 4.18 -2.52 -14.33
C VAL A 141 3.72 -1.36 -13.46
N LEU A 142 3.77 -0.14 -14.02
CA LEU A 142 3.31 1.07 -13.34
C LEU A 142 1.82 0.99 -13.05
N MET A 143 1.44 1.16 -11.79
CA MET A 143 0.04 1.17 -11.35
C MET A 143 -0.50 2.58 -11.20
N CYS A 144 0.17 3.44 -10.44
CA CYS A 144 -0.19 4.85 -10.34
C CYS A 144 1.00 5.72 -9.93
N GLU A 145 0.88 7.01 -10.19
CA GLU A 145 1.83 8.05 -9.77
C GLU A 145 1.07 9.20 -9.13
N VAL A 146 1.61 9.74 -8.05
CA VAL A 146 1.03 10.90 -7.34
C VAL A 146 2.13 11.90 -7.03
N GLU A 147 1.89 13.16 -7.34
CA GLU A 147 2.59 14.31 -6.79
C GLU A 147 1.65 15.05 -5.85
N ASP A 148 1.96 15.08 -4.56
CA ASP A 148 1.11 15.69 -3.53
C ASP A 148 1.83 16.85 -2.87
N LEU A 149 1.48 18.07 -3.24
CA LEU A 149 2.07 19.30 -2.71
C LEU A 149 1.28 19.89 -1.54
N GLN A 150 0.19 19.25 -1.10
CA GLN A 150 -0.64 19.78 -0.03
C GLN A 150 0.11 19.76 1.31
N PRO A 151 0.24 20.89 2.01
CA PRO A 151 1.09 20.96 3.22
C PRO A 151 0.62 20.09 4.36
N ARG A 152 -0.69 19.96 4.57
CA ARG A 152 -1.26 19.23 5.72
C ARG A 152 -1.33 17.71 5.48
N LEU A 153 -1.80 17.30 4.30
CA LEU A 153 -2.10 15.90 4.00
C LEU A 153 -1.04 15.22 3.13
N GLY A 154 -0.18 16.02 2.49
CA GLY A 154 0.94 15.53 1.70
C GLY A 154 2.11 15.09 2.58
N LEU A 155 1.94 13.98 3.30
CA LEU A 155 2.91 13.47 4.27
C LEU A 155 4.25 13.15 3.60
N ARG A 156 5.35 13.55 4.26
CA ARG A 156 6.71 13.42 3.71
C ARG A 156 7.53 12.33 4.38
N SER A 157 7.18 11.88 5.57
CA SER A 157 7.84 10.82 6.32
C SER A 157 6.85 10.11 7.22
N GLY A 158 7.24 9.02 7.84
CA GLY A 158 6.45 8.28 8.80
C GLY A 158 6.71 6.79 8.74
N ILE A 159 5.97 6.04 9.53
CA ILE A 159 6.13 4.59 9.64
C ILE A 159 5.78 3.86 8.34
N ILE A 160 6.30 2.64 8.25
CA ILE A 160 5.87 1.62 7.29
C ILE A 160 5.19 0.49 8.07
N ALA A 161 4.06 0.01 7.56
CA ALA A 161 3.33 -1.09 8.19
C ALA A 161 2.56 -1.94 7.18
N LEU A 162 2.37 -3.21 7.50
CA LEU A 162 1.58 -4.15 6.70
C LEU A 162 0.20 -4.30 7.33
N GLN A 163 -0.84 -4.19 6.53
CA GLN A 163 -2.22 -4.24 6.99
C GLN A 163 -2.75 -5.68 7.08
N MET A 164 -3.50 -5.97 8.15
CA MET A 164 -4.52 -7.03 8.22
C MET A 164 -5.88 -6.34 8.28
N HIS A 165 -6.63 -6.38 7.18
CA HIS A 165 -7.92 -5.71 7.09
C HIS A 165 -9.02 -6.52 7.78
N GLN A 166 -9.95 -5.83 8.45
CA GLN A 166 -11.17 -6.44 8.98
C GLN A 166 -12.06 -6.97 7.85
N GLY A 167 -12.83 -8.00 8.10
CA GLY A 167 -13.76 -8.50 7.10
C GLY A 167 -13.83 -10.03 7.05
N PRO A 168 -14.20 -10.59 5.89
CA PRO A 168 -14.29 -12.03 5.71
C PRO A 168 -12.94 -12.71 5.93
N PRO A 169 -12.94 -14.04 6.18
CA PRO A 169 -11.71 -14.81 6.29
C PRO A 169 -10.79 -14.58 5.10
N MET A 170 -9.55 -14.24 5.39
CA MET A 170 -8.55 -13.92 4.39
C MET A 170 -7.16 -14.37 4.82
N LYS A 171 -6.27 -14.45 3.82
CA LYS A 171 -4.84 -14.65 4.03
C LYS A 171 -4.06 -13.72 3.14
N VAL A 172 -3.07 -13.05 3.70
CA VAL A 172 -2.04 -12.32 2.96
C VAL A 172 -0.67 -12.74 3.45
N GLU A 173 0.26 -12.87 2.53
CA GLU A 173 1.63 -13.28 2.80
C GLU A 173 2.59 -12.33 2.11
N TYR A 174 3.70 -12.05 2.79
CA TYR A 174 4.78 -11.18 2.30
C TYR A 174 6.13 -11.88 2.45
N THR A 175 7.00 -11.69 1.48
CA THR A 175 8.40 -12.14 1.51
C THR A 175 9.32 -11.15 0.80
N ASP A 176 10.61 -11.33 0.89
CA ASP A 176 11.63 -10.52 0.21
C ASP A 176 11.43 -9.00 0.45
N LEU A 177 11.04 -8.63 1.70
CA LEU A 177 10.89 -7.23 2.08
C LEU A 177 12.27 -6.55 2.11
N GLN A 178 12.43 -5.56 1.27
CA GLN A 178 13.65 -4.76 1.13
C GLN A 178 13.28 -3.29 1.10
N ILE A 179 14.08 -2.48 1.76
CA ILE A 179 13.95 -1.03 1.72
C ILE A 179 15.32 -0.40 1.57
N ARG A 180 15.47 0.48 0.59
CA ARG A 180 16.58 1.41 0.47
C ARG A 180 16.09 2.78 0.89
N ILE A 181 16.70 3.34 1.92
CA ILE A 181 16.41 4.68 2.40
C ILE A 181 17.46 5.61 1.79
N ASP A 182 16.98 6.63 1.08
CA ASP A 182 17.86 7.68 0.60
C ASP A 182 18.03 8.67 1.77
N ASN A 183 19.22 8.68 2.37
CA ASN A 183 19.55 9.68 3.40
C ASN A 183 19.65 11.05 2.73
N PRO A 184 19.17 12.12 3.41
CA PRO A 184 19.28 13.50 2.92
C PRO A 184 20.72 13.97 2.78
#